data_3aca1d3581a1c615d7ae6149c91414f5
#
_entry.id   3aca1d3581a1c615d7ae6149c91414f5
#
_cell.length_a   1.000
_cell.length_b   1.000
_cell.length_c   1.000
_cell.angle_alpha   90.00
_cell.angle_beta   90.00
_cell.angle_gamma   90.00
#
_symmetry.space_group_name_H-M   'P 1'
#
loop_
_entity.id
_entity.type
_entity.pdbx_description
1 polymer ?
#
loop_
_entity_poly.entity_id
_entity_poly.type
_entity_poly.pdbx_seq_one_letter_code
_entity_poly.pdbx_strand_id
1 'polypeptide(L)'
;PFLCWWLNWLGAFAVDREKLGVSTIKTVKNLKNTGWVLGIFPQGTRQEAGEISHITKGFASLAKSTKCGILPVGITGTQEVKRFPFSGKIIVRIGKVIPYTDNVAGMVDDWEKSIEDLTGFKYVKDEKVEEKVGS
;
A
#
# COMPACT_ATOMS: atom_id res chain seq x y z
N PRO A 1 -23.85 -6.18 7.39
CA PRO A 1 -24.31 -4.83 7.08
C PRO A 1 -23.81 -3.80 8.11
N PHE A 2 -23.81 -4.10 9.41
CA PHE A 2 -23.36 -3.17 10.46
C PHE A 2 -21.86 -2.84 10.38
N LEU A 3 -21.01 -3.82 10.11
CA LEU A 3 -19.57 -3.63 9.97
C LEU A 3 -19.22 -2.73 8.77
N CYS A 4 -19.91 -2.88 7.64
CA CYS A 4 -19.69 -2.04 6.46
C CYS A 4 -20.06 -0.58 6.73
N TRP A 5 -21.16 -0.34 7.45
CA TRP A 5 -21.58 1.00 7.83
C TRP A 5 -20.55 1.66 8.76
N TRP A 6 -20.05 0.92 9.75
CA TRP A 6 -19.04 1.39 10.69
C TRP A 6 -17.69 1.69 10.00
N LEU A 7 -17.27 0.81 9.09
CA LEU A 7 -16.06 1.02 8.29
C LEU A 7 -16.18 2.25 7.37
N ASN A 8 -17.31 2.44 6.73
CA ASN A 8 -17.57 3.64 5.92
C ASN A 8 -17.53 4.93 6.76
N TRP A 9 -18.05 4.88 7.96
CA TRP A 9 -17.99 6.02 8.89
C TRP A 9 -16.55 6.36 9.30
N LEU A 10 -15.68 5.35 9.39
CA LEU A 10 -14.23 5.52 9.61
C LEU A 10 -13.46 5.94 8.35
N GLY A 11 -14.14 6.15 7.23
CA GLY A 11 -13.51 6.55 5.96
C GLY A 11 -12.95 5.38 5.13
N ALA A 12 -13.21 4.13 5.52
CA ALA A 12 -12.84 2.98 4.69
C ALA A 12 -13.87 2.75 3.59
N PHE A 13 -13.41 2.47 2.39
CA PHE A 13 -14.29 2.08 1.27
C PHE A 13 -13.80 0.79 0.63
N ALA A 14 -14.74 0.03 0.08
CA ALA A 14 -14.44 -1.24 -0.57
C ALA A 14 -13.72 -1.01 -1.91
N VAL A 15 -12.64 -1.73 -2.12
CA VAL A 15 -11.87 -1.74 -3.37
C VAL A 15 -11.87 -3.16 -3.93
N ASP A 16 -12.19 -3.30 -5.21
CA ASP A 16 -11.99 -4.55 -5.92
C ASP A 16 -10.49 -4.81 -6.07
N ARG A 17 -10.02 -5.93 -5.57
CA ARG A 17 -8.59 -6.28 -5.56
C ARG A 17 -8.08 -6.73 -6.93
N GLU A 18 -8.96 -7.24 -7.78
CA GLU A 18 -8.59 -7.76 -9.10
C GLU A 18 -8.57 -6.68 -10.17
N LYS A 19 -9.41 -5.66 -10.02
CA LYS A 19 -9.49 -4.56 -10.99
C LYS A 19 -9.66 -3.23 -10.25
N LEU A 20 -8.75 -2.30 -10.48
CA LEU A 20 -8.97 -0.90 -10.11
C LEU A 20 -10.17 -0.38 -10.92
N GLY A 21 -11.36 -0.54 -10.37
CA GLY A 21 -12.60 -0.12 -11.01
C GLY A 21 -12.64 1.39 -11.24
N VAL A 22 -13.35 1.81 -12.28
CA VAL A 22 -13.59 3.24 -12.59
C VAL A 22 -14.20 3.96 -11.38
N SER A 23 -15.02 3.26 -10.58
CA SER A 23 -15.61 3.78 -9.34
C SER A 23 -14.55 4.13 -8.29
N THR A 24 -13.54 3.26 -8.10
CA THR A 24 -12.43 3.51 -7.16
C THR A 24 -11.64 4.75 -7.58
N ILE A 25 -11.31 4.88 -8.87
CA ILE A 25 -10.57 6.04 -9.39
C ILE A 25 -11.38 7.33 -9.21
N LYS A 26 -12.69 7.30 -9.45
CA LYS A 26 -13.57 8.45 -9.22
C LYS A 26 -13.60 8.85 -7.74
N THR A 27 -13.74 7.90 -6.84
CA THR A 27 -13.74 8.15 -5.39
C THR A 27 -12.43 8.80 -4.96
N VAL A 28 -11.29 8.25 -5.39
CA VAL A 28 -9.97 8.81 -5.03
C VAL A 28 -9.75 10.19 -5.65
N LYS A 29 -10.19 10.43 -6.88
CA LYS A 29 -10.15 11.78 -7.49
C LYS A 29 -10.96 12.81 -6.71
N ASN A 30 -12.11 12.41 -6.18
CA ASN A 30 -12.93 13.29 -5.34
C ASN A 30 -12.23 13.58 -4.00
N LEU A 31 -11.50 12.62 -3.44
CA LEU A 31 -10.73 12.80 -2.21
C LEU A 31 -9.53 13.75 -2.39
N LYS A 32 -8.96 13.84 -3.60
CA LYS A 32 -7.80 14.70 -3.89
C LYS A 32 -8.02 16.17 -3.51
N ASN A 33 -9.24 16.69 -3.67
CA ASN A 33 -9.59 18.09 -3.37
C ASN A 33 -10.01 18.30 -1.90
N THR A 34 -9.89 17.26 -1.08
CA THR A 34 -10.15 17.30 0.35
C THR A 34 -8.83 17.21 1.11
N GLY A 35 -8.82 17.47 2.40
CA GLY A 35 -7.63 17.29 3.25
C GLY A 35 -7.32 15.82 3.60
N TRP A 36 -7.95 14.84 2.95
CA TRP A 36 -7.78 13.42 3.24
C TRP A 36 -6.54 12.82 2.60
N VAL A 37 -5.90 11.92 3.31
CA VAL A 37 -4.82 11.06 2.82
C VAL A 37 -5.35 9.65 2.62
N LEU A 38 -5.04 9.05 1.46
CA LEU A 38 -5.43 7.68 1.16
C LEU A 38 -4.37 6.70 1.68
N GLY A 39 -4.75 5.84 2.62
CA GLY A 39 -3.91 4.73 3.08
C GLY A 39 -4.10 3.49 2.20
N ILE A 40 -2.99 2.92 1.72
CA ILE A 40 -2.98 1.71 0.89
C ILE A 40 -1.93 0.74 1.42
N PHE A 41 -2.27 -0.54 1.43
CA PHE A 41 -1.33 -1.64 1.68
C PHE A 41 -1.05 -2.36 0.36
N PRO A 42 0.07 -2.05 -0.34
CA PRO A 42 0.33 -2.58 -1.68
C PRO A 42 0.50 -4.10 -1.74
N GLN A 43 0.86 -4.72 -0.64
CA GLN A 43 1.03 -6.17 -0.53
C GLN A 43 -0.30 -6.92 -0.55
N GLY A 44 -1.40 -6.27 -0.15
CA GLY A 44 -2.77 -6.85 -0.20
C GLY A 44 -3.02 -8.02 0.76
N THR A 45 -1.99 -8.68 1.27
CA THR A 45 -2.04 -9.81 2.19
C THR A 45 -1.09 -9.60 3.36
N ARG A 46 -1.27 -10.37 4.44
CA ARG A 46 -0.30 -10.41 5.54
C ARG A 46 0.93 -11.16 5.05
N GLN A 47 2.10 -10.59 5.32
CA GLN A 47 3.40 -11.16 4.97
C GLN A 47 4.09 -11.73 6.21
N GLU A 48 5.03 -12.65 5.99
CA GLU A 48 5.92 -13.12 7.05
C GLU A 48 6.94 -12.04 7.41
N ALA A 49 7.51 -12.12 8.62
CA ALA A 49 8.50 -11.15 9.05
C ALA A 49 9.78 -11.26 8.23
N GLY A 50 10.30 -10.13 7.80
CA GLY A 50 11.60 -10.05 7.14
C GLY A 50 11.54 -10.01 5.61
N GLU A 51 10.37 -10.25 5.00
CA GLU A 51 10.22 -10.26 3.55
C GLU A 51 9.16 -9.27 3.08
N ILE A 52 9.38 -8.71 1.90
CA ILE A 52 8.42 -7.90 1.16
C ILE A 52 8.16 -8.64 -0.15
N SER A 53 6.93 -9.10 -0.36
CA SER A 53 6.53 -9.84 -1.56
C SER A 53 5.14 -9.41 -2.04
N HIS A 54 4.72 -9.90 -3.20
CA HIS A 54 3.37 -9.67 -3.76
C HIS A 54 2.94 -8.20 -3.89
N ILE A 55 3.85 -7.34 -4.35
CA ILE A 55 3.53 -5.92 -4.55
C ILE A 55 2.67 -5.75 -5.80
N THR A 56 1.50 -5.18 -5.62
CA THR A 56 0.62 -4.81 -6.73
C THR A 56 0.98 -3.44 -7.28
N LYS A 57 1.13 -3.31 -8.60
CA LYS A 57 1.43 -2.03 -9.28
C LYS A 57 0.25 -1.02 -9.22
N GLY A 58 -0.88 -1.45 -8.66
CA GLY A 58 -2.11 -0.64 -8.58
C GLY A 58 -1.97 0.68 -7.85
N PHE A 59 -1.21 0.73 -6.75
CA PHE A 59 -1.01 1.96 -5.99
C PHE A 59 -0.25 3.03 -6.79
N ALA A 60 0.76 2.63 -7.57
CA ALA A 60 1.53 3.54 -8.42
C ALA A 60 0.70 4.03 -9.62
N SER A 61 -0.13 3.15 -10.21
CA SER A 61 -1.09 3.53 -11.25
C SER A 61 -2.14 4.53 -10.72
N LEU A 62 -2.55 4.38 -9.47
CA LEU A 62 -3.47 5.30 -8.81
C LEU A 62 -2.79 6.66 -8.55
N ALA A 63 -1.56 6.68 -8.06
CA ALA A 63 -0.75 7.87 -7.88
C ALA A 63 -0.60 8.66 -9.20
N LYS A 64 -0.29 7.98 -10.30
CA LYS A 64 -0.26 8.55 -11.65
C LYS A 64 -1.60 9.15 -12.05
N SER A 65 -2.70 8.41 -11.89
CA SER A 65 -4.05 8.85 -12.29
C SER A 65 -4.54 10.07 -11.53
N THR A 66 -4.13 10.19 -10.27
CA THR A 66 -4.52 11.31 -9.38
C THR A 66 -3.49 12.42 -9.33
N LYS A 67 -2.31 12.21 -9.94
CA LYS A 67 -1.15 13.12 -9.86
C LYS A 67 -0.78 13.45 -8.42
N CYS A 68 -0.78 12.44 -7.55
CA CYS A 68 -0.41 12.55 -6.14
C CYS A 68 0.89 11.82 -5.86
N GLY A 69 1.72 12.37 -4.97
CA GLY A 69 2.92 11.69 -4.51
C GLY A 69 2.60 10.48 -3.62
N ILE A 70 3.56 9.58 -3.47
CA ILE A 70 3.47 8.40 -2.62
C ILE A 70 4.35 8.65 -1.39
N LEU A 71 3.78 8.47 -0.19
CA LEU A 71 4.53 8.52 1.06
C LEU A 71 4.75 7.10 1.58
N PRO A 72 5.97 6.56 1.49
CA PRO A 72 6.27 5.24 2.03
C PRO A 72 6.24 5.25 3.56
N VAL A 73 5.57 4.24 4.14
CA VAL A 73 5.52 4.05 5.59
C VAL A 73 5.84 2.60 5.90
N GLY A 74 6.93 2.37 6.61
CA GLY A 74 7.34 1.05 7.09
C GLY A 74 6.84 0.79 8.50
N ILE A 75 6.22 -0.37 8.73
CA ILE A 75 5.74 -0.82 10.04
C ILE A 75 6.41 -2.14 10.36
N THR A 76 7.13 -2.20 11.48
CA THR A 76 7.84 -3.40 11.94
C THR A 76 7.46 -3.75 13.38
N GLY A 77 7.66 -5.02 13.78
CA GLY A 77 7.39 -5.49 15.14
C GLY A 77 5.94 -5.88 15.41
N THR A 78 5.05 -5.84 14.44
CA THR A 78 3.63 -6.19 14.61
C THR A 78 3.40 -7.64 14.99
N GLN A 79 4.33 -8.53 14.64
CA GLN A 79 4.26 -9.97 14.95
C GLN A 79 4.72 -10.29 16.38
N GLU A 80 5.51 -9.39 16.98
CA GLU A 80 6.01 -9.53 18.35
C GLU A 80 4.98 -9.08 19.40
N VAL A 81 3.90 -8.44 18.96
CA VAL A 81 2.86 -7.94 19.86
C VAL A 81 2.03 -9.08 20.40
N LYS A 82 2.17 -9.36 21.69
CA LYS A 82 1.35 -10.32 22.42
C LYS A 82 0.11 -9.63 22.98
N ARG A 83 -1.03 -10.31 22.89
CA ARG A 83 -2.33 -9.77 23.36
C ARG A 83 -2.34 -9.46 24.87
N PHE A 84 -1.60 -10.25 25.65
CA PHE A 84 -1.49 -10.07 27.10
C PHE A 84 -0.12 -10.54 27.57
N PRO A 85 0.59 -9.77 28.37
CA PRO A 85 0.30 -8.44 28.94
C PRO A 85 0.71 -7.24 28.06
N PHE A 86 0.25 -7.13 26.83
CA PHE A 86 0.54 -6.03 25.89
C PHE A 86 2.06 -5.81 25.70
N SER A 87 2.79 -6.87 25.45
CA SER A 87 4.22 -6.80 25.21
C SER A 87 4.53 -6.84 23.72
N GLY A 88 5.59 -6.16 23.33
CA GLY A 88 6.05 -6.02 21.97
C GLY A 88 6.23 -4.54 21.59
N LYS A 89 7.13 -4.29 20.65
CA LYS A 89 7.43 -2.92 20.19
C LYS A 89 7.06 -2.79 18.72
N ILE A 90 6.09 -1.96 18.43
CA ILE A 90 5.77 -1.56 17.06
C ILE A 90 6.57 -0.31 16.72
N ILE A 91 7.28 -0.36 15.59
CA ILE A 91 8.04 0.78 15.10
C ILE A 91 7.43 1.19 13.77
N VAL A 92 7.09 2.47 13.66
CA VAL A 92 6.61 3.10 12.43
C VAL A 92 7.68 4.07 11.95
N ARG A 93 8.13 3.90 10.70
CA ARG A 93 9.07 4.80 10.05
C ARG A 93 8.45 5.39 8.80
N ILE A 94 8.61 6.69 8.63
CA ILE A 94 8.06 7.44 7.51
C ILE A 94 9.22 7.84 6.60
N GLY A 95 9.11 7.51 5.32
CA GLY A 95 10.11 7.83 4.31
C GLY A 95 9.90 9.20 3.66
N LYS A 96 10.67 9.46 2.62
CA LYS A 96 10.51 10.66 1.80
C LYS A 96 9.39 10.47 0.78
N VAL A 97 8.69 11.55 0.46
CA VAL A 97 7.65 11.53 -0.58
C VAL A 97 8.29 11.23 -1.93
N ILE A 98 7.77 10.22 -2.61
CA ILE A 98 8.09 9.89 -4.00
C ILE A 98 7.14 10.69 -4.88
N PRO A 99 7.64 11.60 -5.74
CA PRO A 99 6.79 12.37 -6.64
C PRO A 99 6.12 11.44 -7.66
N TYR A 100 4.91 11.76 -8.08
CA TYR A 100 4.29 11.02 -9.16
C TYR A 100 5.03 11.26 -10.48
N THR A 101 5.13 10.21 -11.28
CA THR A 101 5.69 10.27 -12.64
C THR A 101 4.81 9.46 -13.59
N ASP A 102 5.03 9.61 -14.89
CA ASP A 102 4.38 8.74 -15.87
C ASP A 102 4.96 7.33 -15.90
N ASN A 103 6.15 7.14 -15.36
CA ASN A 103 6.80 5.83 -15.22
C ASN A 103 6.31 5.11 -13.96
N VAL A 104 5.24 4.31 -14.12
CA VAL A 104 4.67 3.52 -13.02
C VAL A 104 5.68 2.52 -12.44
N ALA A 105 6.49 1.87 -13.29
CA ALA A 105 7.50 0.92 -12.83
C ALA A 105 8.56 1.59 -11.96
N GLY A 106 9.06 2.76 -12.39
CA GLY A 106 10.03 3.51 -11.61
C GLY A 106 9.49 3.94 -10.24
N MET A 107 8.21 4.33 -10.14
CA MET A 107 7.58 4.64 -8.84
C MET A 107 7.49 3.41 -7.93
N VAL A 108 7.27 2.23 -8.49
CA VAL A 108 7.25 0.96 -7.72
C VAL A 108 8.66 0.66 -7.21
N ASP A 109 9.68 0.74 -8.07
CA ASP A 109 11.08 0.49 -7.70
C ASP A 109 11.57 1.46 -6.60
N ASP A 110 11.21 2.74 -6.69
CA ASP A 110 11.54 3.75 -5.68
C ASP A 110 10.83 3.47 -4.35
N TRP A 111 9.58 3.00 -4.42
CA TRP A 111 8.83 2.61 -3.24
C TRP A 111 9.44 1.36 -2.58
N GLU A 112 9.81 0.34 -3.37
CA GLU A 112 10.46 -0.89 -2.88
C GLU A 112 11.74 -0.56 -2.12
N LYS A 113 12.65 0.21 -2.73
CA LYS A 113 13.90 0.66 -2.09
C LYS A 113 13.63 1.42 -0.80
N SER A 114 12.66 2.32 -0.83
CA SER A 114 12.31 3.11 0.36
C SER A 114 11.80 2.23 1.49
N ILE A 115 10.97 1.21 1.21
CA ILE A 115 10.46 0.30 2.23
C ILE A 115 11.56 -0.64 2.74
N GLU A 116 12.47 -1.11 1.89
CA GLU A 116 13.65 -1.88 2.33
C GLU A 116 14.49 -1.06 3.32
N ASP A 117 14.78 0.19 3.02
CA ASP A 117 15.53 1.09 3.89
C ASP A 117 14.81 1.36 5.23
N LEU A 118 13.47 1.51 5.20
CA LEU A 118 12.67 1.81 6.39
C LEU A 118 12.48 0.60 7.30
N THR A 119 12.36 -0.59 6.73
CA THR A 119 12.04 -1.82 7.48
C THR A 119 13.24 -2.70 7.73
N GLY A 120 14.26 -2.65 6.86
CA GLY A 120 15.35 -3.62 6.82
C GLY A 120 14.94 -4.96 6.21
N PHE A 121 13.72 -5.07 5.66
CA PHE A 121 13.24 -6.28 5.00
C PHE A 121 13.69 -6.32 3.56
N LYS A 122 13.95 -7.51 3.03
CA LYS A 122 14.36 -7.68 1.63
C LYS A 122 13.15 -7.92 0.72
N TYR A 123 13.17 -7.30 -0.44
CA TYR A 123 12.18 -7.58 -1.48
C TYR A 123 12.49 -8.92 -2.16
N VAL A 124 11.52 -9.81 -2.14
CA VAL A 124 11.56 -11.09 -2.85
C VAL A 124 10.68 -10.98 -4.09
N LYS A 125 11.31 -10.94 -5.26
CA LYS A 125 10.58 -10.92 -6.54
C LYS A 125 9.82 -12.24 -6.72
N ASP A 126 8.51 -12.17 -6.83
CA ASP A 126 7.70 -13.31 -7.24
C ASP A 126 7.84 -13.52 -8.74
N GLU A 127 8.48 -14.59 -9.16
CA GLU A 127 8.55 -15.01 -10.57
C GLU A 127 7.18 -15.32 -11.19
N LYS A 128 6.12 -15.46 -10.39
CA LYS A 128 4.78 -15.90 -10.84
C LYS A 128 3.84 -14.78 -11.34
N VAL A 129 4.22 -13.51 -11.24
CA VAL A 129 3.33 -12.39 -11.63
C VAL A 129 3.52 -11.98 -13.10
N GLU A 130 4.62 -12.35 -13.75
CA GLU A 130 4.88 -11.97 -15.15
C GLU A 130 4.06 -12.77 -16.16
N GLU A 131 3.59 -13.96 -15.81
CA GLU A 131 2.90 -14.88 -16.75
C GLU A 131 1.42 -14.53 -17.01
N LYS A 132 0.80 -13.66 -16.22
CA LYS A 132 -0.63 -13.27 -16.36
C LYS A 132 -0.88 -11.94 -17.08
N VAL A 133 0.15 -11.22 -17.49
CA VAL A 133 0.02 -9.94 -18.21
C VAL A 133 0.29 -10.07 -19.71
N GLY A 134 0.69 -11.26 -20.17
CA GLY A 134 1.06 -11.56 -21.56
C GLY A 134 0.02 -12.37 -22.36
N SER A 135 -1.24 -12.41 -21.97
CA SER A 135 -2.29 -13.10 -22.74
C SER A 135 -3.50 -12.19 -22.97
#